data_46509aa07cb140c6419313c8d9565e27
#
_entry.id   46509aa07cb140c6419313c8d9565e27
#
_cell.length_a   1.000
_cell.length_b   1.000
_cell.length_c   1.000
_cell.angle_alpha   90.00
_cell.angle_beta   90.00
_cell.angle_gamma   90.00
#
_symmetry.space_group_name_H-M   'P 1'
#
loop_
_entity.id
_entity.type
_entity.pdbx_description
1 polymer ?
#
loop_
_entity_poly.entity_id
_entity_poly.type
_entity_poly.pdbx_seq_one_letter_code
_entity_poly.pdbx_strand_id
1 'polypeptide(L)'
;MPSAENMVQWRRVAQAVADRGMQLNVHAQLRGSIERFLTEIEDINKVKPIKGLRWTLSHVDQLEPQDLDRLRGLGIYVQLHSRPTIQGVLFHNVYGDKAYDMPPLRTVQDSGLPWGLGSDATAVTPSNPFYTLGWAVTGRMLGGFRVNQQTITREEALIAHTRNNAYFMFREAELGSLQKGKYADLLVLDRDYLTVPADAIKDLKPLMTMVGGKIVYEEKR
;
A
#
# COMPACT_ATOMS: atom_id res chain seq x y z
N MET A 1 1.75 21.40 -1.97
CA MET A 1 0.32 21.35 -1.54
C MET A 1 -0.57 21.79 -2.69
N PRO A 2 -1.77 21.22 -2.86
CA PRO A 2 -2.73 21.72 -3.82
C PRO A 2 -3.10 23.18 -3.52
N SER A 3 -3.34 24.00 -4.55
CA SER A 3 -3.84 25.36 -4.38
C SER A 3 -5.25 25.39 -3.77
N ALA A 4 -5.66 26.51 -3.21
CA ALA A 4 -7.01 26.65 -2.66
C ALA A 4 -8.10 26.41 -3.73
N GLU A 5 -7.88 26.90 -4.95
CA GLU A 5 -8.78 26.70 -6.09
C GLU A 5 -8.89 25.21 -6.47
N ASN A 6 -7.76 24.50 -6.56
CA ASN A 6 -7.74 23.06 -6.83
C ASN A 6 -8.46 22.27 -5.74
N MET A 7 -8.38 22.71 -4.49
CA MET A 7 -9.10 22.06 -3.39
C MET A 7 -10.62 22.26 -3.47
N VAL A 8 -11.09 23.41 -3.92
CA VAL A 8 -12.53 23.63 -4.18
C VAL A 8 -13.02 22.67 -5.26
N GLN A 9 -12.28 22.53 -6.35
CA GLN A 9 -12.60 21.60 -7.43
C GLN A 9 -12.59 20.15 -6.92
N TRP A 10 -11.54 19.77 -6.19
CA TRP A 10 -11.40 18.45 -5.62
C TRP A 10 -12.58 18.11 -4.69
N ARG A 11 -12.96 19.02 -3.78
CA ARG A 11 -14.11 18.83 -2.86
C ARG A 11 -15.40 18.56 -3.64
N ARG A 12 -15.66 19.31 -4.72
CA ARG A 12 -16.86 19.09 -5.56
C ARG A 12 -16.88 17.68 -6.16
N VAL A 13 -15.74 17.21 -6.66
CA VAL A 13 -15.63 15.84 -7.22
C VAL A 13 -15.80 14.81 -6.11
N ALA A 14 -15.10 14.95 -5.00
CA ALA A 14 -15.16 14.01 -3.88
C ALA A 14 -16.57 13.93 -3.26
N GLN A 15 -17.28 15.07 -3.13
CA GLN A 15 -18.69 15.09 -2.71
C GLN A 15 -19.57 14.31 -3.67
N ALA A 16 -19.41 14.53 -4.98
CA ALA A 16 -20.20 13.81 -6.00
C ALA A 16 -19.91 12.29 -6.00
N VAL A 17 -18.69 11.87 -5.65
CA VAL A 17 -18.31 10.47 -5.46
C VAL A 17 -19.03 9.89 -4.21
N ALA A 18 -18.99 10.63 -3.10
CA ALA A 18 -19.68 10.24 -1.86
C ALA A 18 -21.21 10.10 -2.07
N ASP A 19 -21.81 11.09 -2.74
CA ASP A 19 -23.26 11.09 -3.01
C ASP A 19 -23.72 9.87 -3.81
N ARG A 20 -22.83 9.34 -4.67
CA ARG A 20 -23.08 8.14 -5.48
C ARG A 20 -22.68 6.84 -4.78
N GLY A 21 -22.17 6.90 -3.54
CA GLY A 21 -21.72 5.73 -2.80
C GLY A 21 -20.52 5.03 -3.45
N MET A 22 -19.67 5.78 -4.15
CA MET A 22 -18.51 5.23 -4.85
C MET A 22 -17.26 5.28 -3.99
N GLN A 23 -16.32 4.38 -4.28
CA GLN A 23 -14.97 4.40 -3.71
C GLN A 23 -14.16 5.59 -4.26
N LEU A 24 -13.29 6.14 -3.44
CA LEU A 24 -12.32 7.16 -3.83
C LEU A 24 -10.93 6.78 -3.33
N ASN A 25 -9.95 6.84 -4.22
CA ASN A 25 -8.53 6.74 -3.88
C ASN A 25 -7.86 8.10 -4.10
N VAL A 26 -7.16 8.60 -3.09
CA VAL A 26 -6.56 9.94 -3.09
C VAL A 26 -5.05 9.83 -2.93
N HIS A 27 -4.30 10.36 -3.89
CA HIS A 27 -2.85 10.54 -3.75
C HIS A 27 -2.55 11.61 -2.68
N ALA A 28 -1.94 11.20 -1.57
CA ALA A 28 -1.63 12.07 -0.43
C ALA A 28 -0.29 11.69 0.21
N GLN A 29 0.82 12.17 -0.34
CA GLN A 29 2.15 11.71 0.03
C GLN A 29 2.74 12.43 1.24
N LEU A 30 2.74 13.76 1.23
CA LEU A 30 3.42 14.60 2.20
C LEU A 30 2.48 15.13 3.28
N ARG A 31 3.02 15.47 4.45
CA ARG A 31 2.26 15.93 5.62
C ARG A 31 1.16 16.92 5.28
N GLY A 32 1.51 17.99 4.55
CA GLY A 32 0.55 19.03 4.23
C GLY A 32 -0.59 18.56 3.31
N SER A 33 -0.35 17.57 2.43
CA SER A 33 -1.39 16.98 1.58
C SER A 33 -2.28 16.05 2.40
N ILE A 34 -1.70 15.22 3.26
CA ILE A 34 -2.43 14.30 4.15
C ILE A 34 -3.40 15.09 5.01
N GLU A 35 -2.90 16.11 5.72
CA GLU A 35 -3.69 16.97 6.60
C GLU A 35 -4.84 17.65 5.85
N ARG A 36 -4.53 18.21 4.68
CA ARG A 36 -5.52 18.93 3.88
C ARG A 36 -6.63 18.01 3.40
N PHE A 37 -6.29 16.85 2.84
CA PHE A 37 -7.30 15.91 2.36
C PHE A 37 -8.12 15.32 3.50
N LEU A 38 -7.51 15.00 4.64
CA LEU A 38 -8.26 14.52 5.81
C LEU A 38 -9.31 15.55 6.25
N THR A 39 -8.93 16.83 6.36
CA THR A 39 -9.86 17.90 6.74
C THR A 39 -11.02 18.03 5.75
N GLU A 40 -10.74 18.00 4.46
CA GLU A 40 -11.79 18.06 3.43
C GLU A 40 -12.72 16.84 3.48
N ILE A 41 -12.17 15.66 3.72
CA ILE A 41 -12.95 14.43 3.83
C ILE A 41 -13.81 14.41 5.09
N GLU A 42 -13.31 14.94 6.20
CA GLU A 42 -14.11 15.13 7.43
C GLU A 42 -15.34 16.01 7.17
N ASP A 43 -15.18 17.09 6.42
CA ASP A 43 -16.28 17.97 6.05
C ASP A 43 -17.29 17.27 5.12
N ILE A 44 -16.81 16.51 4.15
CA ILE A 44 -17.68 15.69 3.28
C ILE A 44 -18.45 14.66 4.12
N ASN A 45 -17.78 14.00 5.06
CA ASN A 45 -18.40 12.97 5.92
C ASN A 45 -19.51 13.53 6.81
N LYS A 46 -19.45 14.82 7.20
CA LYS A 46 -20.54 15.50 7.94
C LYS A 46 -21.80 15.63 7.11
N VAL A 47 -21.65 15.81 5.78
CA VAL A 47 -22.77 15.95 4.83
C VAL A 47 -23.26 14.60 4.35
N LYS A 48 -22.32 13.72 3.98
CA LYS A 48 -22.60 12.37 3.47
C LYS A 48 -21.63 11.37 4.10
N PRO A 49 -22.08 10.52 5.03
CA PRO A 49 -21.24 9.50 5.62
C PRO A 49 -20.59 8.59 4.59
N ILE A 50 -19.26 8.43 4.68
CA ILE A 50 -18.45 7.65 3.73
C ILE A 50 -18.01 6.31 4.30
N LYS A 51 -18.28 6.03 5.56
CA LYS A 51 -17.93 4.76 6.20
C LYS A 51 -18.51 3.58 5.41
N GLY A 52 -17.64 2.61 5.08
CA GLY A 52 -18.00 1.45 4.25
C GLY A 52 -17.76 1.64 2.76
N LEU A 53 -17.52 2.85 2.26
CA LEU A 53 -17.16 3.10 0.87
C LEU A 53 -15.69 2.73 0.54
N ARG A 54 -14.91 2.35 1.56
CA ARG A 54 -13.49 1.95 1.46
C ARG A 54 -12.62 3.00 0.77
N TRP A 55 -12.86 4.28 1.08
CA TRP A 55 -11.99 5.35 0.62
C TRP A 55 -10.57 5.15 1.13
N THR A 56 -9.57 5.53 0.33
CA THR A 56 -8.16 5.33 0.66
C THR A 56 -7.34 6.59 0.43
N LEU A 57 -6.34 6.80 1.29
CA LEU A 57 -5.21 7.68 1.00
C LEU A 57 -4.02 6.84 0.56
N SER A 58 -3.43 7.19 -0.57
CA SER A 58 -2.28 6.48 -1.14
C SER A 58 -0.97 7.20 -0.86
N HIS A 59 0.07 6.41 -0.70
CA HIS A 59 1.45 6.76 -0.39
C HIS A 59 1.68 7.09 1.07
N VAL A 60 1.10 8.17 1.58
CA VAL A 60 1.11 8.65 2.97
C VAL A 60 2.47 8.54 3.66
N ASP A 61 3.56 8.90 2.96
CA ASP A 61 4.93 8.76 3.45
C ASP A 61 5.15 9.50 4.79
N GLN A 62 4.45 10.61 5.01
CA GLN A 62 4.53 11.43 6.21
C GLN A 62 3.26 11.33 7.06
N LEU A 63 2.63 10.15 7.11
CA LEU A 63 1.53 9.87 8.03
C LEU A 63 2.03 9.87 9.47
N GLU A 64 1.29 10.51 10.35
CA GLU A 64 1.61 10.60 11.77
C GLU A 64 0.60 9.78 12.61
N PRO A 65 0.98 9.32 13.82
CA PRO A 65 0.09 8.49 14.65
C PRO A 65 -1.28 9.12 14.91
N GLN A 66 -1.36 10.44 15.09
CA GLN A 66 -2.64 11.14 15.32
C GLN A 66 -3.60 11.06 14.11
N ASP A 67 -3.10 10.84 12.89
CA ASP A 67 -3.95 10.68 11.73
C ASP A 67 -4.70 9.35 11.72
N LEU A 68 -4.14 8.33 12.38
CA LEU A 68 -4.73 6.98 12.43
C LEU A 68 -6.11 6.98 13.08
N ASP A 69 -6.31 7.79 14.12
CA ASP A 69 -7.62 7.91 14.78
C ASP A 69 -8.63 8.64 13.89
N ARG A 70 -8.21 9.67 13.17
CA ARG A 70 -9.04 10.36 12.16
C ARG A 70 -9.47 9.40 11.05
N LEU A 71 -8.52 8.66 10.49
CA LEU A 71 -8.77 7.65 9.45
C LEU A 71 -9.76 6.58 9.94
N ARG A 72 -9.56 6.08 11.15
CA ARG A 72 -10.43 5.08 11.76
C ARG A 72 -11.85 5.63 11.97
N GLY A 73 -11.97 6.87 12.48
CA GLY A 73 -13.26 7.55 12.68
C GLY A 73 -14.04 7.70 11.38
N LEU A 74 -13.36 8.02 10.28
CA LEU A 74 -13.93 8.18 8.94
C LEU A 74 -14.19 6.84 8.23
N GLY A 75 -13.57 5.73 8.67
CA GLY A 75 -13.58 4.46 7.95
C GLY A 75 -12.78 4.51 6.64
N ILE A 76 -11.73 5.33 6.62
CA ILE A 76 -10.77 5.45 5.51
C ILE A 76 -9.56 4.56 5.81
N TYR A 77 -8.93 4.07 4.77
CA TYR A 77 -7.79 3.18 4.82
C TYR A 77 -6.57 3.80 4.12
N VAL A 78 -5.42 3.14 4.22
CA VAL A 78 -4.19 3.61 3.58
C VAL A 78 -3.59 2.57 2.64
N GLN A 79 -2.95 3.04 1.58
CA GLN A 79 -2.19 2.23 0.65
C GLN A 79 -0.75 2.74 0.64
N LEU A 80 0.16 1.92 1.13
CA LEU A 80 1.58 2.23 1.20
C LEU A 80 2.31 1.67 -0.01
N HIS A 81 3.41 2.31 -0.38
CA HIS A 81 4.18 1.92 -1.55
C HIS A 81 5.67 1.74 -1.24
N SER A 82 6.37 1.01 -2.11
CA SER A 82 7.77 0.67 -1.94
C SER A 82 8.74 1.63 -2.68
N ARG A 83 8.39 2.90 -2.85
CA ARG A 83 9.28 3.90 -3.48
C ARG A 83 10.70 3.92 -2.90
N PRO A 84 10.91 3.78 -1.56
CA PRO A 84 12.26 3.73 -0.99
C PRO A 84 13.12 2.56 -1.49
N THR A 85 12.53 1.55 -2.13
CA THR A 85 13.28 0.45 -2.79
C THR A 85 14.33 0.97 -3.78
N ILE A 86 14.04 2.08 -4.46
CA ILE A 86 14.97 2.73 -5.41
C ILE A 86 15.35 4.14 -4.93
N GLN A 87 14.43 4.88 -4.34
CA GLN A 87 14.60 6.31 -4.03
C GLN A 87 14.97 6.56 -2.56
N GLY A 88 15.25 5.53 -1.76
CA GLY A 88 15.49 5.68 -0.32
C GLY A 88 16.62 6.65 0.02
N VAL A 89 17.75 6.62 -0.70
CA VAL A 89 18.84 7.59 -0.50
C VAL A 89 18.40 9.02 -0.81
N LEU A 90 17.55 9.22 -1.85
CA LEU A 90 17.00 10.55 -2.13
C LEU A 90 16.13 11.05 -0.97
N PHE A 91 15.35 10.18 -0.37
CA PHE A 91 14.55 10.53 0.81
C PHE A 91 15.43 10.99 1.96
N HIS A 92 16.53 10.27 2.25
CA HIS A 92 17.50 10.68 3.27
C HIS A 92 18.16 12.01 2.96
N ASN A 93 18.51 12.28 1.72
CA ASN A 93 19.09 13.56 1.31
C ASN A 93 18.10 14.74 1.52
N VAL A 94 16.81 14.52 1.39
CA VAL A 94 15.78 15.56 1.51
C VAL A 94 15.28 15.69 2.96
N TYR A 95 15.05 14.57 3.66
CA TYR A 95 14.35 14.54 4.95
C TYR A 95 15.26 14.15 6.13
N GLY A 96 16.53 13.84 5.89
CA GLY A 96 17.48 13.37 6.91
C GLY A 96 16.98 12.07 7.55
N ASP A 97 17.18 11.96 8.87
CA ASP A 97 16.82 10.75 9.63
C ASP A 97 15.32 10.45 9.66
N LYS A 98 14.46 11.45 9.41
CA LYS A 98 13.02 11.23 9.29
C LYS A 98 12.66 10.26 8.16
N ALA A 99 13.50 10.14 7.15
CA ALA A 99 13.31 9.20 6.05
C ALA A 99 13.28 7.73 6.49
N TYR A 100 13.90 7.38 7.63
CA TYR A 100 13.85 6.03 8.19
C TYR A 100 12.45 5.59 8.60
N ASP A 101 11.53 6.53 8.83
CA ASP A 101 10.14 6.28 9.18
C ASP A 101 9.16 6.55 8.01
N MET A 102 9.68 6.66 6.78
CA MET A 102 8.88 7.01 5.61
C MET A 102 8.93 5.91 4.53
N PRO A 103 7.78 5.32 4.18
CA PRO A 103 6.47 5.37 4.85
C PRO A 103 6.47 4.56 6.17
N PRO A 104 5.52 4.86 7.10
CA PRO A 104 5.51 4.29 8.45
C PRO A 104 4.82 2.91 8.51
N LEU A 105 5.40 1.89 7.87
CA LEU A 105 4.81 0.54 7.74
C LEU A 105 4.44 -0.08 9.09
N ARG A 106 5.39 -0.09 10.05
CA ARG A 106 5.19 -0.69 11.37
C ARG A 106 4.11 0.04 12.15
N THR A 107 4.14 1.38 12.15
CA THR A 107 3.14 2.22 12.81
C THR A 107 1.73 1.94 12.27
N VAL A 108 1.57 1.83 10.96
CA VAL A 108 0.27 1.52 10.33
C VAL A 108 -0.15 0.09 10.64
N GLN A 109 0.74 -0.88 10.57
CA GLN A 109 0.44 -2.28 10.89
C GLN A 109 -0.04 -2.44 12.34
N ASP A 110 0.66 -1.83 13.30
CA ASP A 110 0.35 -1.95 14.74
C ASP A 110 -0.95 -1.21 15.12
N SER A 111 -1.36 -0.24 14.32
CA SER A 111 -2.61 0.48 14.54
C SER A 111 -3.85 -0.39 14.35
N GLY A 112 -3.75 -1.52 13.64
CA GLY A 112 -4.88 -2.36 13.24
C GLY A 112 -5.78 -1.73 12.18
N LEU A 113 -5.44 -0.55 11.64
CA LEU A 113 -6.14 0.04 10.51
C LEU A 113 -5.92 -0.85 9.26
N PRO A 114 -6.97 -1.21 8.51
CA PRO A 114 -6.76 -1.92 7.25
C PRO A 114 -5.90 -1.10 6.29
N TRP A 115 -4.88 -1.75 5.73
CA TRP A 115 -3.97 -1.11 4.80
C TRP A 115 -3.48 -2.10 3.74
N GLY A 116 -3.05 -1.57 2.60
CA GLY A 116 -2.50 -2.35 1.49
C GLY A 116 -1.08 -1.93 1.15
N LEU A 117 -0.31 -2.86 0.58
CA LEU A 117 1.04 -2.66 0.12
C LEU A 117 1.12 -2.80 -1.39
N GLY A 118 1.79 -1.87 -2.06
CA GLY A 118 1.98 -1.88 -3.51
C GLY A 118 3.33 -1.32 -3.94
N SER A 119 3.62 -1.41 -5.24
CA SER A 119 4.88 -0.92 -5.82
C SER A 119 4.78 0.49 -6.38
N ASP A 120 3.60 0.92 -6.82
CA ASP A 120 3.41 2.11 -7.65
C ASP A 120 4.21 2.01 -8.98
N ALA A 121 4.30 0.74 -9.49
CA ALA A 121 5.01 0.47 -10.73
C ALA A 121 4.18 0.96 -11.95
N THR A 122 4.85 1.30 -13.02
CA THR A 122 6.30 1.28 -13.30
C THR A 122 6.95 2.66 -13.15
N ALA A 123 6.21 3.62 -12.61
CA ALA A 123 6.66 5.01 -12.55
C ALA A 123 7.77 5.23 -11.52
N VAL A 124 7.67 4.58 -10.34
CA VAL A 124 8.57 4.87 -9.21
C VAL A 124 9.31 3.66 -8.66
N THR A 125 8.91 2.44 -9.03
CA THR A 125 9.61 1.20 -8.66
C THR A 125 9.44 0.15 -9.77
N PRO A 126 10.25 -0.93 -9.78
CA PRO A 126 10.00 -2.08 -10.63
C PRO A 126 8.67 -2.77 -10.26
N SER A 127 8.04 -3.40 -11.24
CA SER A 127 6.78 -4.14 -11.05
C SER A 127 6.93 -5.47 -10.30
N ASN A 128 8.17 -5.95 -10.09
CA ASN A 128 8.42 -7.21 -9.39
C ASN A 128 7.97 -7.12 -7.93
N PRO A 129 6.96 -7.90 -7.48
CA PRO A 129 6.42 -7.84 -6.14
C PRO A 129 7.44 -8.24 -5.05
N PHE A 130 8.42 -9.06 -5.38
CA PHE A 130 9.43 -9.50 -4.42
C PHE A 130 10.40 -8.37 -4.01
N TYR A 131 10.57 -7.35 -4.85
CA TYR A 131 11.29 -6.14 -4.44
C TYR A 131 10.52 -5.37 -3.35
N THR A 132 9.22 -5.24 -3.53
CA THR A 132 8.33 -4.60 -2.53
C THR A 132 8.32 -5.39 -1.22
N LEU A 133 8.13 -6.72 -1.29
CA LEU A 133 8.11 -7.59 -0.12
C LEU A 133 9.48 -7.61 0.59
N GLY A 134 10.58 -7.74 -0.16
CA GLY A 134 11.92 -7.72 0.38
C GLY A 134 12.24 -6.40 1.10
N TRP A 135 11.87 -5.27 0.51
CA TRP A 135 12.02 -3.96 1.16
C TRP A 135 11.18 -3.85 2.44
N ALA A 136 9.92 -4.24 2.41
CA ALA A 136 9.03 -4.16 3.57
C ALA A 136 9.55 -4.96 4.77
N VAL A 137 10.21 -6.11 4.51
CA VAL A 137 10.77 -6.98 5.54
C VAL A 137 12.14 -6.51 6.02
N THR A 138 12.99 -5.98 5.13
CA THR A 138 14.40 -5.66 5.45
C THR A 138 14.65 -4.18 5.72
N GLY A 139 13.79 -3.30 5.23
CA GLY A 139 14.03 -1.86 5.18
C GLY A 139 15.14 -1.45 4.22
N ARG A 140 15.60 -2.37 3.33
CA ARG A 140 16.73 -2.15 2.43
C ARG A 140 16.28 -1.84 1.01
N MET A 141 16.90 -0.85 0.39
CA MET A 141 16.76 -0.63 -1.04
C MET A 141 17.52 -1.70 -1.85
N LEU A 142 17.30 -1.75 -3.17
CA LEU A 142 17.93 -2.75 -4.04
C LEU A 142 19.46 -2.74 -3.97
N GLY A 143 20.07 -1.58 -3.71
CA GLY A 143 21.52 -1.43 -3.52
C GLY A 143 22.03 -1.89 -2.15
N GLY A 144 21.17 -2.44 -1.27
CA GLY A 144 21.54 -3.01 0.03
C GLY A 144 21.55 -2.00 1.18
N PHE A 145 21.49 -0.69 0.93
CA PHE A 145 21.45 0.31 2.01
C PHE A 145 20.12 0.23 2.77
N ARG A 146 20.18 0.31 4.10
CA ARG A 146 19.00 0.43 4.93
C ARG A 146 18.44 1.85 4.83
N VAL A 147 17.20 1.96 4.40
CA VAL A 147 16.53 3.24 4.12
C VAL A 147 15.22 3.39 4.86
N ASN A 148 14.75 2.34 5.53
CA ASN A 148 13.53 2.36 6.35
C ASN A 148 13.71 1.48 7.59
N GLN A 149 13.20 1.93 8.75
CA GLN A 149 13.24 1.19 10.02
C GLN A 149 11.89 0.64 10.42
N GLN A 150 10.84 1.05 9.74
CA GLN A 150 9.44 0.63 9.96
C GLN A 150 9.13 -0.74 9.33
N THR A 151 10.02 -1.72 9.54
CA THR A 151 9.89 -3.05 8.92
C THR A 151 8.76 -3.88 9.54
N ILE A 152 8.24 -4.81 8.77
CA ILE A 152 7.17 -5.73 9.14
C ILE A 152 7.59 -7.19 8.90
N THR A 153 6.84 -8.14 9.43
CA THR A 153 7.12 -9.56 9.20
C THR A 153 6.79 -9.98 7.76
N ARG A 154 7.27 -11.15 7.35
CA ARG A 154 7.00 -11.72 6.02
C ARG A 154 5.51 -11.94 5.80
N GLU A 155 4.84 -12.50 6.82
CA GLU A 155 3.42 -12.78 6.80
C GLU A 155 2.60 -11.50 6.69
N GLU A 156 2.94 -10.48 7.49
CA GLU A 156 2.31 -9.16 7.42
C GLU A 156 2.47 -8.53 6.04
N ALA A 157 3.69 -8.56 5.48
CA ALA A 157 3.97 -8.04 4.14
C ALA A 157 3.18 -8.78 3.05
N LEU A 158 3.15 -10.12 3.12
CA LEU A 158 2.39 -10.93 2.17
C LEU A 158 0.89 -10.67 2.26
N ILE A 159 0.34 -10.60 3.48
CA ILE A 159 -1.08 -10.29 3.72
C ILE A 159 -1.44 -8.91 3.18
N ALA A 160 -0.62 -7.90 3.46
CA ALA A 160 -0.83 -6.54 2.96
C ALA A 160 -0.78 -6.45 1.43
N HIS A 161 0.09 -7.23 0.80
CA HIS A 161 0.27 -7.26 -0.65
C HIS A 161 -0.77 -8.11 -1.40
N THR A 162 -1.52 -8.99 -0.71
CA THR A 162 -2.48 -9.92 -1.33
C THR A 162 -3.89 -9.74 -0.77
N ARG A 163 -4.17 -10.30 0.41
CA ARG A 163 -5.51 -10.34 1.01
C ARG A 163 -6.10 -8.96 1.25
N ASN A 164 -5.29 -8.04 1.77
CA ASN A 164 -5.76 -6.70 2.04
C ASN A 164 -6.04 -5.91 0.76
N ASN A 165 -5.23 -6.11 -0.30
CA ASN A 165 -5.49 -5.49 -1.59
C ASN A 165 -6.78 -6.01 -2.24
N ALA A 166 -7.09 -7.31 -2.09
CA ALA A 166 -8.37 -7.86 -2.54
C ALA A 166 -9.56 -7.19 -1.84
N TYR A 167 -9.42 -6.86 -0.55
CA TYR A 167 -10.43 -6.11 0.21
C TYR A 167 -10.66 -4.71 -0.38
N PHE A 168 -9.62 -3.98 -0.76
CA PHE A 168 -9.77 -2.66 -1.38
C PHE A 168 -10.41 -2.72 -2.77
N MET A 169 -10.35 -3.86 -3.43
CA MET A 169 -10.98 -4.11 -4.72
C MET A 169 -12.43 -4.61 -4.60
N PHE A 170 -12.97 -4.77 -3.39
CA PHE A 170 -14.25 -5.44 -3.12
C PHE A 170 -14.32 -6.88 -3.65
N ARG A 171 -13.16 -7.54 -3.74
CA ARG A 171 -13.00 -8.90 -4.28
C ARG A 171 -12.45 -9.90 -3.25
N GLU A 172 -12.51 -9.59 -1.98
CA GLU A 172 -12.00 -10.46 -0.90
C GLU A 172 -12.70 -11.83 -0.81
N ALA A 173 -13.92 -11.92 -1.32
CA ALA A 173 -14.63 -13.20 -1.43
C ALA A 173 -14.06 -14.12 -2.52
N GLU A 174 -13.35 -13.54 -3.50
CA GLU A 174 -12.88 -14.24 -4.70
C GLU A 174 -11.37 -14.32 -4.84
N LEU A 175 -10.64 -13.34 -4.26
CA LEU A 175 -9.20 -13.12 -4.45
C LEU A 175 -8.45 -13.02 -3.12
N GLY A 176 -7.14 -12.93 -3.20
CA GLY A 176 -6.22 -12.54 -2.10
C GLY A 176 -5.83 -13.66 -1.15
N SER A 177 -6.36 -14.90 -1.31
CA SER A 177 -5.95 -16.06 -0.51
C SER A 177 -6.27 -17.36 -1.22
N LEU A 178 -5.51 -18.40 -0.91
CA LEU A 178 -5.72 -19.75 -1.42
C LEU A 178 -6.76 -20.48 -0.53
N GLN A 179 -8.04 -20.33 -0.88
CA GLN A 179 -9.16 -20.93 -0.18
C GLN A 179 -10.15 -21.54 -1.17
N LYS A 180 -10.82 -22.63 -0.75
CA LYS A 180 -11.88 -23.25 -1.56
C LYS A 180 -12.98 -22.23 -1.90
N GLY A 181 -13.31 -22.16 -3.17
CA GLY A 181 -14.33 -21.24 -3.69
C GLY A 181 -13.79 -19.92 -4.23
N LYS A 182 -12.48 -19.64 -4.05
CA LYS A 182 -11.82 -18.48 -4.67
C LYS A 182 -11.17 -18.86 -6.00
N TYR A 183 -10.84 -17.83 -6.79
CA TYR A 183 -10.05 -18.04 -8.01
C TYR A 183 -8.69 -18.66 -7.67
N ALA A 184 -8.25 -19.58 -8.53
CA ALA A 184 -6.92 -20.16 -8.44
C ALA A 184 -5.90 -19.20 -9.08
N ASP A 185 -5.61 -18.12 -8.36
CA ASP A 185 -4.56 -17.15 -8.66
C ASP A 185 -3.38 -17.46 -7.73
N LEU A 186 -2.33 -18.07 -8.26
CA LEU A 186 -1.20 -18.53 -7.45
C LEU A 186 0.13 -18.46 -8.19
N LEU A 187 1.21 -18.44 -7.40
CA LEU A 187 2.58 -18.59 -7.86
C LEU A 187 3.18 -19.86 -7.23
N VAL A 188 3.93 -20.62 -8.03
CA VAL A 188 4.91 -21.60 -7.51
C VAL A 188 6.27 -20.93 -7.62
N LEU A 189 6.99 -20.85 -6.50
CA LEU A 189 8.27 -20.14 -6.40
C LEU A 189 9.44 -21.13 -6.43
N ASP A 190 10.61 -20.64 -6.84
CA ASP A 190 11.87 -21.38 -6.85
C ASP A 190 12.37 -21.74 -5.43
N ARG A 191 11.99 -20.96 -4.42
CA ARG A 191 12.34 -21.12 -3.01
C ARG A 191 11.18 -20.69 -2.12
N ASP A 192 11.19 -21.18 -0.88
CA ASP A 192 10.17 -20.85 0.11
C ASP A 192 10.32 -19.38 0.60
N TYR A 193 9.33 -18.56 0.30
CA TYR A 193 9.25 -17.16 0.74
C TYR A 193 9.34 -16.98 2.26
N LEU A 194 8.77 -17.92 3.02
CA LEU A 194 8.71 -17.80 4.48
C LEU A 194 10.04 -18.13 5.17
N THR A 195 10.92 -18.87 4.51
CA THR A 195 12.16 -19.38 5.13
C THR A 195 13.45 -18.90 4.47
N VAL A 196 13.40 -18.46 3.19
CA VAL A 196 14.58 -17.93 2.49
C VAL A 196 15.23 -16.78 3.28
N PRO A 197 16.56 -16.57 3.28
CA PRO A 197 17.18 -15.40 3.90
C PRO A 197 16.48 -14.09 3.50
N ALA A 198 16.26 -13.19 4.46
CA ALA A 198 15.44 -11.98 4.21
C ALA A 198 15.96 -11.14 3.02
N ASP A 199 17.27 -10.98 2.91
CA ASP A 199 17.90 -10.25 1.80
C ASP A 199 17.75 -10.95 0.44
N ALA A 200 17.38 -12.24 0.41
CA ALA A 200 17.16 -13.02 -0.80
C ALA A 200 15.68 -13.05 -1.25
N ILE A 201 14.77 -12.44 -0.50
CA ILE A 201 13.35 -12.34 -0.90
C ILE A 201 13.22 -11.66 -2.27
N LYS A 202 13.98 -10.59 -2.50
CA LYS A 202 13.99 -9.83 -3.76
C LYS A 202 14.42 -10.65 -4.99
N ASP A 203 15.09 -11.78 -4.76
CA ASP A 203 15.65 -12.64 -5.81
C ASP A 203 14.78 -13.87 -6.10
N LEU A 204 13.62 -13.98 -5.45
CA LEU A 204 12.65 -15.04 -5.69
C LEU A 204 12.09 -14.95 -7.11
N LYS A 205 11.88 -16.12 -7.73
CA LYS A 205 11.36 -16.23 -9.10
C LYS A 205 10.14 -17.14 -9.13
N PRO A 206 9.11 -16.79 -9.91
CA PRO A 206 8.03 -17.72 -10.18
C PRO A 206 8.53 -18.82 -11.14
N LEU A 207 8.32 -20.09 -10.77
CA LEU A 207 8.44 -21.23 -11.67
C LEU A 207 7.14 -21.44 -12.45
N MET A 208 6.01 -21.08 -11.84
CA MET A 208 4.71 -21.11 -12.49
C MET A 208 3.84 -19.96 -11.97
N THR A 209 3.06 -19.36 -12.87
CA THR A 209 2.00 -18.40 -12.53
C THR A 209 0.68 -18.91 -13.07
N MET A 210 -0.33 -18.97 -12.21
CA MET A 210 -1.69 -19.33 -12.55
C MET A 210 -2.63 -18.16 -12.28
N VAL A 211 -3.53 -17.88 -13.22
CA VAL A 211 -4.58 -16.84 -13.08
C VAL A 211 -5.91 -17.44 -13.48
N GLY A 212 -6.90 -17.38 -12.59
CA GLY A 212 -8.23 -17.95 -12.81
C GLY A 212 -8.20 -19.46 -13.14
N GLY A 213 -7.23 -20.20 -12.57
CA GLY A 213 -7.05 -21.64 -12.85
C GLY A 213 -6.33 -21.95 -14.15
N LYS A 214 -5.86 -20.94 -14.91
CA LYS A 214 -5.08 -21.14 -16.15
C LYS A 214 -3.62 -20.82 -15.88
N ILE A 215 -2.71 -21.70 -16.29
CA ILE A 215 -1.27 -21.45 -16.28
C ILE A 215 -0.99 -20.41 -17.36
N VAL A 216 -0.48 -19.23 -16.95
CA VAL A 216 -0.12 -18.12 -17.84
C VAL A 216 1.39 -17.97 -18.02
N TYR A 217 2.16 -18.58 -17.12
CA TYR A 217 3.61 -18.68 -17.21
C TYR A 217 4.08 -19.99 -16.58
N GLU A 218 5.03 -20.65 -17.23
CA GLU A 218 5.76 -21.80 -16.69
C GLU A 218 7.21 -21.74 -17.17
N GLU A 219 8.14 -21.86 -16.24
CA GLU A 219 9.57 -21.90 -16.56
C GLU A 219 9.88 -23.18 -17.34
N LYS A 220 10.41 -23.03 -18.54
CA LYS A 220 10.87 -24.18 -19.34
C LYS A 220 12.14 -24.75 -18.71
N ARG A 221 12.10 -26.01 -18.34
CA ARG A 221 13.26 -26.78 -17.90
C ARG A 221 14.21 -27.06 -19.07
#